data_9bb00d6d2f8239dbc7cfcab718f6c72c
#
_entry.id   9bb00d6d2f8239dbc7cfcab718f6c72c
#
_cell.length_a   1.000
_cell.length_b   1.000
_cell.length_c   1.000
_cell.angle_alpha   90.00
_cell.angle_beta   90.00
_cell.angle_gamma   90.00
#
_symmetry.space_group_name_H-M   'P 1'
#
loop_
_entity.id
_entity.type
_entity.pdbx_description
1 polymer ?
#
loop_
_entity_poly.entity_id
_entity_poly.type
_entity_poly.pdbx_seq_one_letter_code
_entity_poly.pdbx_strand_id
1 'polypeptide(L)'
;MTLAATDTPLIASHDAVLLDLDGVVYRGGDAVPGAVEALKAVDVARLAYLTNNANRPPSAVADHLRALGLTVSVDDIVTSAQAIAGVMAHDLPAGATVLAIGGEGLRTALTDRGLVPVDDRHAPGVAAVVQGYAPELGWRDLAEAAYAIQSGLPWYASNTDLTIPTAEGIAPGNGALVHAVGLAVGREPVVAGKPFAPLFEETIARIAPGSPLMVGDRLDTDISGARQASIPSLFVLTGVNSLADVINATDGERPDYVGRDLSALHDPHPSVAVEGPAATCGSASAEIRDGVIRVTTAGGPTETIRAVVELGWATRDESGITVAVDATIGA
;
A
#
# COMPACT_ATOMS: atom_id res chain seq x y z
N MET A 1 12.07 -17.17 -4.90
CA MET A 1 11.87 -16.01 -5.81
C MET A 1 13.12 -15.14 -5.75
N THR A 2 13.60 -14.57 -6.88
CA THR A 2 14.75 -13.65 -6.97
C THR A 2 14.27 -12.26 -7.42
N LEU A 3 15.05 -11.22 -7.12
CA LEU A 3 14.79 -9.87 -7.60
C LEU A 3 14.88 -9.80 -9.13
N ALA A 4 13.94 -9.12 -9.77
CA ALA A 4 14.00 -8.83 -11.20
C ALA A 4 15.16 -7.86 -11.50
N ALA A 5 15.68 -7.87 -12.72
CA ALA A 5 16.83 -7.04 -13.11
C ALA A 5 16.52 -6.17 -14.33
N THR A 6 17.16 -4.99 -14.39
CA THR A 6 17.12 -4.09 -15.54
C THR A 6 18.51 -3.48 -15.76
N ASP A 7 18.89 -3.29 -17.02
CA ASP A 7 20.13 -2.60 -17.41
C ASP A 7 19.91 -1.09 -17.66
N THR A 8 18.65 -0.67 -17.71
CA THR A 8 18.23 0.73 -17.87
C THR A 8 17.49 1.19 -16.62
N PRO A 9 17.25 2.50 -16.43
CA PRO A 9 16.40 3.00 -15.37
C PRO A 9 15.08 2.24 -15.31
N LEU A 10 14.64 1.84 -14.11
CA LEU A 10 13.46 1.00 -13.91
C LEU A 10 12.23 1.60 -14.58
N ILE A 11 12.05 2.91 -14.45
CA ILE A 11 10.90 3.63 -15.01
C ILE A 11 10.79 3.50 -16.55
N ALA A 12 11.90 3.28 -17.26
CA ALA A 12 11.90 3.18 -18.72
C ALA A 12 11.13 1.95 -19.25
N SER A 13 10.86 0.96 -18.40
CA SER A 13 10.13 -0.28 -18.75
C SER A 13 8.64 -0.21 -18.40
N HIS A 14 8.17 0.91 -17.84
CA HIS A 14 6.81 1.05 -17.33
C HIS A 14 6.14 2.31 -17.89
N ASP A 15 4.85 2.21 -18.23
CA ASP A 15 4.03 3.33 -18.73
C ASP A 15 3.14 3.96 -17.65
N ALA A 16 3.09 3.34 -16.48
CA ALA A 16 2.42 3.90 -15.30
C ALA A 16 3.12 3.47 -14.01
N VAL A 17 3.14 4.39 -13.03
CA VAL A 17 3.57 4.12 -11.65
C VAL A 17 2.39 4.32 -10.72
N LEU A 18 2.06 3.26 -10.00
CA LEU A 18 1.04 3.20 -8.97
C LEU A 18 1.74 3.40 -7.63
N LEU A 19 1.52 4.52 -6.98
CA LEU A 19 2.25 4.96 -5.78
C LEU A 19 1.37 4.82 -4.55
N ASP A 20 1.82 4.10 -3.52
CA ASP A 20 1.31 4.38 -2.18
C ASP A 20 1.69 5.79 -1.75
N LEU A 21 1.00 6.33 -0.76
CA LEU A 21 1.18 7.71 -0.31
C LEU A 21 1.96 7.81 1.01
N ASP A 22 1.41 7.22 2.07
CA ASP A 22 1.96 7.32 3.42
C ASP A 22 3.22 6.46 3.55
N GLY A 23 4.38 7.10 3.75
CA GLY A 23 5.68 6.40 3.79
C GLY A 23 6.43 6.37 2.46
N VAL A 24 5.76 6.63 1.33
CA VAL A 24 6.36 6.66 -0.01
C VAL A 24 6.50 8.09 -0.53
N VAL A 25 5.40 8.83 -0.59
CA VAL A 25 5.39 10.22 -1.11
C VAL A 25 5.51 11.22 0.03
N TYR A 26 4.81 10.98 1.13
CA TYR A 26 4.84 11.86 2.31
C TYR A 26 4.76 11.06 3.62
N ARG A 27 5.03 11.73 4.75
CA ARG A 27 4.76 11.26 6.11
C ARG A 27 4.04 12.37 6.87
N GLY A 28 2.80 12.14 7.25
CA GLY A 28 1.98 13.18 7.87
C GLY A 28 1.77 14.38 6.96
N GLY A 29 2.36 15.53 7.29
CA GLY A 29 2.27 16.77 6.50
C GLY A 29 3.41 17.00 5.51
N ASP A 30 4.52 16.28 5.64
CA ASP A 30 5.78 16.57 4.96
C ASP A 30 6.12 15.53 3.90
N ALA A 31 6.71 15.96 2.79
CA ALA A 31 7.19 15.04 1.76
C ALA A 31 8.32 14.15 2.30
N VAL A 32 8.34 12.88 1.85
CA VAL A 32 9.53 12.03 2.02
C VAL A 32 10.72 12.68 1.30
N PRO A 33 11.91 12.77 1.93
CA PRO A 33 13.08 13.39 1.31
C PRO A 33 13.37 12.82 -0.08
N GLY A 34 13.50 13.71 -1.09
CA GLY A 34 13.77 13.32 -2.48
C GLY A 34 12.55 12.82 -3.28
N ALA A 35 11.40 12.56 -2.64
CA ALA A 35 10.23 12.01 -3.32
C ALA A 35 9.65 12.95 -4.39
N VAL A 36 9.53 14.23 -4.07
CA VAL A 36 8.99 15.23 -5.00
C VAL A 36 9.90 15.39 -6.23
N GLU A 37 11.20 15.42 -6.03
CA GLU A 37 12.20 15.53 -7.09
C GLU A 37 12.16 14.29 -7.98
N ALA A 38 12.14 13.09 -7.40
CA ALA A 38 12.06 11.83 -8.13
C ALA A 38 10.78 11.75 -8.97
N LEU A 39 9.62 12.12 -8.42
CA LEU A 39 8.36 12.08 -9.15
C LEU A 39 8.25 13.13 -10.25
N LYS A 40 8.83 14.33 -10.06
CA LYS A 40 8.91 15.36 -11.11
C LYS A 40 9.81 14.98 -12.28
N ALA A 41 10.77 14.10 -12.05
CA ALA A 41 11.65 13.59 -13.09
C ALA A 41 11.03 12.45 -13.92
N VAL A 42 9.85 11.95 -13.55
CA VAL A 42 9.11 10.96 -14.34
C VAL A 42 8.40 11.66 -15.49
N ASP A 43 8.86 11.42 -16.71
CA ASP A 43 8.32 12.03 -17.95
C ASP A 43 7.74 11.00 -18.94
N VAL A 44 8.01 9.70 -18.70
CA VAL A 44 7.63 8.61 -19.61
C VAL A 44 6.44 7.79 -19.13
N ALA A 45 6.01 7.97 -17.87
CA ALA A 45 4.95 7.18 -17.27
C ALA A 45 3.89 8.07 -16.60
N ARG A 46 2.64 7.59 -16.60
CA ARG A 46 1.55 8.21 -15.85
C ARG A 46 1.69 7.88 -14.37
N LEU A 47 1.49 8.87 -13.49
CA LEU A 47 1.46 8.65 -12.04
C LEU A 47 0.02 8.48 -11.56
N ALA A 48 -0.23 7.45 -10.75
CA ALA A 48 -1.47 7.25 -10.02
C ALA A 48 -1.17 7.01 -8.55
N TYR A 49 -1.96 7.58 -7.67
CA TYR A 49 -1.74 7.57 -6.23
C TYR A 49 -2.82 6.76 -5.55
N LEU A 50 -2.42 5.64 -4.93
CA LEU A 50 -3.32 4.69 -4.28
C LEU A 50 -3.21 4.79 -2.77
N THR A 51 -4.32 4.98 -2.08
CA THR A 51 -4.30 5.04 -0.61
C THR A 51 -5.41 4.21 0.03
N ASN A 52 -5.07 3.52 1.11
CA ASN A 52 -6.05 2.89 1.98
C ASN A 52 -6.84 3.90 2.83
N ASN A 53 -6.42 5.17 2.86
CA ASN A 53 -7.14 6.19 3.59
C ASN A 53 -8.52 6.48 2.95
N ALA A 54 -9.58 6.20 3.71
CA ALA A 54 -10.97 6.41 3.29
C ALA A 54 -11.61 7.66 3.94
N ASN A 55 -10.88 8.36 4.83
CA ASN A 55 -11.44 9.50 5.56
C ASN A 55 -11.47 10.78 4.71
N ARG A 56 -10.43 11.01 3.90
CA ARG A 56 -10.31 12.20 3.05
C ARG A 56 -10.85 11.94 1.64
N PRO A 57 -11.61 12.87 1.04
CA PRO A 57 -11.98 12.77 -0.36
C PRO A 57 -10.75 12.94 -1.27
N PRO A 58 -10.76 12.41 -2.52
CA PRO A 58 -9.63 12.50 -3.46
C PRO A 58 -9.16 13.93 -3.72
N SER A 59 -10.07 14.91 -3.70
CA SER A 59 -9.73 16.34 -3.85
C SER A 59 -8.81 16.84 -2.74
N ALA A 60 -9.08 16.50 -1.49
CA ALA A 60 -8.25 16.89 -0.35
C ALA A 60 -6.86 16.22 -0.39
N VAL A 61 -6.77 14.98 -0.89
CA VAL A 61 -5.49 14.30 -1.13
C VAL A 61 -4.71 14.99 -2.25
N ALA A 62 -5.36 15.32 -3.38
CA ALA A 62 -4.74 16.03 -4.48
C ALA A 62 -4.23 17.41 -4.06
N ASP A 63 -4.99 18.16 -3.26
CA ASP A 63 -4.59 19.47 -2.74
C ASP A 63 -3.36 19.35 -1.82
N HIS A 64 -3.29 18.31 -1.00
CA HIS A 64 -2.10 18.05 -0.18
C HIS A 64 -0.87 17.77 -1.05
N LEU A 65 -0.97 16.92 -2.06
CA LEU A 65 0.13 16.63 -2.99
C LEU A 65 0.58 17.87 -3.78
N ARG A 66 -0.36 18.72 -4.18
CA ARG A 66 -0.06 20.02 -4.83
C ARG A 66 0.67 20.96 -3.88
N ALA A 67 0.28 21.00 -2.59
CA ALA A 67 0.97 21.81 -1.58
C ALA A 67 2.43 21.34 -1.36
N LEU A 68 2.71 20.03 -1.54
CA LEU A 68 4.08 19.50 -1.56
C LEU A 68 4.85 19.82 -2.84
N GLY A 69 4.19 20.40 -3.86
CA GLY A 69 4.80 20.84 -5.11
C GLY A 69 4.65 19.87 -6.27
N LEU A 70 3.84 18.81 -6.16
CA LEU A 70 3.54 17.89 -7.26
C LEU A 70 2.43 18.45 -8.17
N THR A 71 2.45 18.08 -9.45
CA THR A 71 1.35 18.35 -10.39
C THR A 71 0.44 17.12 -10.43
N VAL A 72 -0.75 17.23 -9.83
CA VAL A 72 -1.67 16.10 -9.63
C VAL A 72 -3.09 16.50 -9.99
N SER A 73 -3.79 15.68 -10.76
CA SER A 73 -5.23 15.76 -10.97
C SER A 73 -5.96 14.98 -9.87
N VAL A 74 -7.21 15.33 -9.59
CA VAL A 74 -8.08 14.52 -8.70
C VAL A 74 -8.28 13.10 -9.25
N ASP A 75 -8.30 12.97 -10.57
CA ASP A 75 -8.45 11.69 -11.27
C ASP A 75 -7.23 10.76 -11.13
N ASP A 76 -6.08 11.29 -10.72
CA ASP A 76 -4.88 10.50 -10.45
C ASP A 76 -4.92 9.85 -9.05
N ILE A 77 -5.90 10.23 -8.21
CA ILE A 77 -6.06 9.70 -6.84
C ILE A 77 -7.09 8.59 -6.83
N VAL A 78 -6.72 7.43 -6.28
CA VAL A 78 -7.63 6.30 -6.04
C VAL A 78 -7.58 5.92 -4.57
N THR A 79 -8.73 6.02 -3.91
CA THR A 79 -8.86 5.72 -2.48
C THR A 79 -9.58 4.40 -2.24
N SER A 80 -9.33 3.75 -1.12
CA SER A 80 -10.09 2.57 -0.70
C SER A 80 -11.58 2.85 -0.53
N ALA A 81 -11.95 4.11 -0.26
CA ALA A 81 -13.36 4.54 -0.25
C ALA A 81 -14.01 4.45 -1.64
N GLN A 82 -13.31 4.90 -2.69
CA GLN A 82 -13.80 4.78 -4.06
C GLN A 82 -13.89 3.32 -4.52
N ALA A 83 -12.90 2.51 -4.16
CA ALA A 83 -12.89 1.09 -4.49
C ALA A 83 -14.07 0.35 -3.83
N ILE A 84 -14.30 0.54 -2.52
CA ILE A 84 -15.43 -0.13 -1.85
C ILE A 84 -16.78 0.39 -2.33
N ALA A 85 -16.91 1.67 -2.64
CA ALA A 85 -18.13 2.23 -3.22
C ALA A 85 -18.41 1.64 -4.61
N GLY A 86 -17.36 1.36 -5.41
CA GLY A 86 -17.47 0.65 -6.68
C GLY A 86 -17.98 -0.77 -6.53
N VAL A 87 -17.40 -1.55 -5.60
CA VAL A 87 -17.87 -2.91 -5.26
C VAL A 87 -19.35 -2.89 -4.83
N MET A 88 -19.71 -1.99 -3.92
CA MET A 88 -21.08 -1.89 -3.42
C MET A 88 -22.08 -1.47 -4.52
N ALA A 89 -21.69 -0.57 -5.43
CA ALA A 89 -22.55 -0.16 -6.55
C ALA A 89 -22.76 -1.29 -7.58
N HIS A 90 -21.84 -2.27 -7.63
CA HIS A 90 -22.02 -3.49 -8.42
C HIS A 90 -22.98 -4.47 -7.72
N ASP A 91 -22.85 -4.63 -6.41
CA ASP A 91 -23.56 -5.64 -5.63
C ASP A 91 -25.00 -5.20 -5.24
N LEU A 92 -25.26 -3.90 -5.14
CA LEU A 92 -26.49 -3.34 -4.62
C LEU A 92 -27.32 -2.65 -5.73
N PRO A 93 -28.63 -2.57 -5.59
CA PRO A 93 -29.49 -1.79 -6.50
C PRO A 93 -29.08 -0.31 -6.56
N ALA A 94 -29.23 0.31 -7.72
CA ALA A 94 -29.00 1.74 -7.89
C ALA A 94 -29.86 2.55 -6.90
N GLY A 95 -29.27 3.53 -6.23
CA GLY A 95 -29.93 4.34 -5.20
C GLY A 95 -30.09 3.64 -3.86
N ALA A 96 -29.45 2.50 -3.63
CA ALA A 96 -29.53 1.79 -2.36
C ALA A 96 -29.06 2.67 -1.18
N THR A 97 -29.86 2.67 -0.10
CA THR A 97 -29.50 3.32 1.16
C THR A 97 -28.52 2.44 1.92
N VAL A 98 -27.41 3.01 2.40
CA VAL A 98 -26.36 2.27 3.10
C VAL A 98 -26.00 2.94 4.43
N LEU A 99 -25.90 2.17 5.50
CA LEU A 99 -25.40 2.66 6.79
C LEU A 99 -23.89 2.87 6.68
N ALA A 100 -23.46 4.13 6.70
CA ALA A 100 -22.07 4.50 6.51
C ALA A 100 -21.40 4.87 7.85
N ILE A 101 -20.53 4.02 8.33
CA ILE A 101 -19.67 4.23 9.50
C ILE A 101 -18.29 4.66 9.02
N GLY A 102 -18.08 5.97 8.91
CA GLY A 102 -16.83 6.53 8.38
C GLY A 102 -16.92 8.01 8.07
N GLY A 103 -15.80 8.56 7.61
CA GLY A 103 -15.67 10.00 7.34
C GLY A 103 -16.23 10.47 5.99
N GLU A 104 -15.92 11.73 5.68
CA GLU A 104 -16.41 12.42 4.48
C GLU A 104 -15.97 11.73 3.18
N GLY A 105 -14.73 11.24 3.12
CA GLY A 105 -14.22 10.57 1.92
C GLY A 105 -15.05 9.34 1.54
N LEU A 106 -15.46 8.53 2.54
CA LEU A 106 -16.31 7.38 2.30
C LEU A 106 -17.71 7.81 1.81
N ARG A 107 -18.31 8.82 2.45
CA ARG A 107 -19.66 9.32 2.09
C ARG A 107 -19.69 9.91 0.69
N THR A 108 -18.67 10.70 0.35
CA THR A 108 -18.50 11.25 -1.00
C THR A 108 -18.41 10.15 -2.03
N ALA A 109 -17.53 9.15 -1.81
CA ALA A 109 -17.36 8.04 -2.74
C ALA A 109 -18.64 7.21 -2.96
N LEU A 110 -19.43 6.98 -1.90
CA LEU A 110 -20.73 6.32 -2.00
C LEU A 110 -21.72 7.13 -2.84
N THR A 111 -21.81 8.44 -2.59
CA THR A 111 -22.70 9.36 -3.32
C THR A 111 -22.32 9.45 -4.80
N ASP A 112 -21.03 9.52 -5.11
CA ASP A 112 -20.51 9.57 -6.49
C ASP A 112 -20.85 8.29 -7.28
N ARG A 113 -21.05 7.16 -6.58
CA ARG A 113 -21.50 5.89 -7.16
C ARG A 113 -23.02 5.71 -7.12
N GLY A 114 -23.77 6.74 -6.74
CA GLY A 114 -25.24 6.75 -6.72
C GLY A 114 -25.86 5.99 -5.55
N LEU A 115 -25.09 5.70 -4.50
CA LEU A 115 -25.58 5.14 -3.23
C LEU A 115 -25.96 6.27 -2.27
N VAL A 116 -26.85 5.99 -1.31
CA VAL A 116 -27.36 6.97 -0.34
C VAL A 116 -26.80 6.66 1.05
N PRO A 117 -25.71 7.33 1.49
CA PRO A 117 -25.15 7.10 2.83
C PRO A 117 -26.04 7.72 3.91
N VAL A 118 -26.33 6.95 4.97
CA VAL A 118 -27.10 7.37 6.15
C VAL A 118 -26.35 7.03 7.43
N ASP A 119 -26.71 7.72 8.53
CA ASP A 119 -26.14 7.49 9.88
C ASP A 119 -27.05 6.63 10.77
N ASP A 120 -28.31 6.48 10.40
CA ASP A 120 -29.31 5.75 11.18
C ASP A 120 -29.62 4.39 10.53
N ARG A 121 -29.34 3.30 11.24
CA ARG A 121 -29.68 1.94 10.77
C ARG A 121 -31.19 1.70 10.61
N HIS A 122 -32.04 2.57 11.19
CA HIS A 122 -33.48 2.52 11.06
C HIS A 122 -34.01 3.36 9.88
N ALA A 123 -33.15 4.04 9.14
CA ALA A 123 -33.54 4.74 7.93
C ALA A 123 -34.22 3.77 6.94
N PRO A 124 -35.30 4.23 6.24
CA PRO A 124 -36.03 3.38 5.33
C PRO A 124 -35.11 2.76 4.24
N GLY A 125 -35.19 1.45 4.07
CA GLY A 125 -34.53 0.76 2.96
C GLY A 125 -33.03 0.57 3.11
N VAL A 126 -32.45 0.65 4.32
CA VAL A 126 -31.04 0.34 4.53
C VAL A 126 -30.75 -1.08 4.06
N ALA A 127 -29.88 -1.20 3.05
CA ALA A 127 -29.57 -2.44 2.34
C ALA A 127 -28.21 -3.04 2.71
N ALA A 128 -27.30 -2.25 3.28
CA ALA A 128 -25.94 -2.69 3.62
C ALA A 128 -25.33 -1.82 4.71
N VAL A 129 -24.24 -2.31 5.30
CA VAL A 129 -23.34 -1.57 6.20
C VAL A 129 -21.99 -1.42 5.54
N VAL A 130 -21.39 -0.23 5.57
CA VAL A 130 -20.02 0.01 5.14
C VAL A 130 -19.24 0.74 6.22
N GLN A 131 -18.00 0.25 6.46
CA GLN A 131 -17.12 0.76 7.50
C GLN A 131 -15.83 1.31 6.89
N GLY A 132 -15.51 2.54 7.29
CA GLY A 132 -14.23 3.19 7.05
C GLY A 132 -13.76 3.90 8.32
N TYR A 133 -12.61 4.54 8.25
CA TYR A 133 -12.05 5.27 9.38
C TYR A 133 -12.58 6.72 9.42
N ALA A 134 -12.85 7.19 10.63
CA ALA A 134 -12.92 8.61 10.98
C ALA A 134 -12.49 8.78 12.44
N PRO A 135 -11.79 9.87 12.81
CA PRO A 135 -11.30 10.06 14.18
C PRO A 135 -12.42 10.26 15.22
N GLU A 136 -13.61 10.66 14.78
CA GLU A 136 -14.78 10.89 15.63
C GLU A 136 -15.57 9.62 15.97
N LEU A 137 -15.27 8.49 15.32
CA LEU A 137 -15.98 7.23 15.54
C LEU A 137 -15.79 6.72 16.97
N GLY A 138 -16.90 6.36 17.60
CA GLY A 138 -16.90 5.83 18.95
C GLY A 138 -17.65 4.50 19.06
N TRP A 139 -17.74 3.99 20.29
CA TRP A 139 -18.40 2.71 20.56
C TRP A 139 -19.83 2.63 20.01
N ARG A 140 -20.57 3.74 20.03
CA ARG A 140 -21.97 3.77 19.55
C ARG A 140 -22.05 3.47 18.06
N ASP A 141 -21.16 4.04 17.26
CA ASP A 141 -21.13 3.86 15.81
C ASP A 141 -20.83 2.40 15.47
N LEU A 142 -19.86 1.79 16.18
CA LEU A 142 -19.50 0.38 16.02
C LEU A 142 -20.67 -0.55 16.46
N ALA A 143 -21.40 -0.18 17.52
CA ALA A 143 -22.57 -0.93 17.97
C ALA A 143 -23.71 -0.86 16.96
N GLU A 144 -23.98 0.31 16.36
CA GLU A 144 -24.99 0.48 15.29
C GLU A 144 -24.63 -0.38 14.07
N ALA A 145 -23.35 -0.40 13.66
CA ALA A 145 -22.88 -1.32 12.62
C ALA A 145 -23.16 -2.78 13.00
N ALA A 146 -22.76 -3.20 14.20
CA ALA A 146 -22.94 -4.58 14.65
C ALA A 146 -24.39 -5.02 14.68
N TYR A 147 -25.31 -4.17 15.18
CA TYR A 147 -26.75 -4.47 15.20
C TYR A 147 -27.34 -4.60 13.79
N ALA A 148 -26.95 -3.71 12.87
CA ALA A 148 -27.39 -3.78 11.48
C ALA A 148 -26.87 -5.06 10.79
N ILE A 149 -25.62 -5.43 11.02
CA ILE A 149 -25.01 -6.66 10.48
C ILE A 149 -25.70 -7.90 11.07
N GLN A 150 -25.98 -7.94 12.36
CA GLN A 150 -26.71 -9.04 13.02
C GLN A 150 -28.15 -9.20 12.51
N SER A 151 -28.80 -8.11 12.03
CA SER A 151 -30.09 -8.20 11.39
C SER A 151 -30.08 -8.83 9.99
N GLY A 152 -28.88 -9.21 9.48
CA GLY A 152 -28.69 -9.91 8.21
C GLY A 152 -28.18 -9.04 7.08
N LEU A 153 -27.88 -7.76 7.31
CA LEU A 153 -27.35 -6.89 6.25
C LEU A 153 -25.93 -7.29 5.84
N PRO A 154 -25.57 -7.21 4.56
CA PRO A 154 -24.21 -7.37 4.07
C PRO A 154 -23.30 -6.28 4.67
N TRP A 155 -22.03 -6.65 4.89
CA TRP A 155 -21.03 -5.81 5.52
C TRP A 155 -19.81 -5.62 4.64
N TYR A 156 -19.43 -4.36 4.45
CA TYR A 156 -18.32 -3.90 3.64
C TYR A 156 -17.35 -3.06 4.49
N ALA A 157 -16.07 -3.07 4.13
CA ALA A 157 -15.06 -2.21 4.75
C ALA A 157 -14.12 -1.64 3.69
N SER A 158 -13.74 -0.39 3.84
CA SER A 158 -12.81 0.26 2.91
C SER A 158 -11.42 -0.37 2.95
N ASN A 159 -10.92 -0.70 4.14
CA ASN A 159 -9.62 -1.34 4.38
C ASN A 159 -9.61 -2.04 5.74
N THR A 160 -8.56 -2.80 6.00
CA THR A 160 -8.32 -3.50 7.27
C THR A 160 -6.96 -3.15 7.90
N ASP A 161 -6.43 -1.97 7.64
CA ASP A 161 -5.20 -1.48 8.26
C ASP A 161 -5.37 -1.41 9.78
N LEU A 162 -4.62 -2.21 10.52
CA LEU A 162 -4.73 -2.30 11.98
C LEU A 162 -4.28 -1.03 12.68
N THR A 163 -3.34 -0.31 12.09
CA THR A 163 -2.74 0.89 12.66
C THR A 163 -2.65 2.00 11.63
N ILE A 164 -2.61 3.24 12.12
CA ILE A 164 -2.31 4.43 11.33
C ILE A 164 -1.22 5.26 12.03
N PRO A 165 -0.23 5.78 11.30
CA PRO A 165 0.72 6.73 11.85
C PRO A 165 0.04 8.10 12.02
N THR A 166 0.30 8.75 13.16
CA THR A 166 -0.14 10.11 13.46
C THR A 166 1.05 10.94 13.96
N ALA A 167 0.87 12.25 14.10
CA ALA A 167 1.90 13.11 14.66
C ALA A 167 2.26 12.77 16.13
N GLU A 168 1.35 12.12 16.85
CA GLU A 168 1.54 11.74 18.26
C GLU A 168 2.06 10.30 18.44
N GLY A 169 2.07 9.50 17.36
CA GLY A 169 2.49 8.10 17.38
C GLY A 169 1.59 7.18 16.56
N ILE A 170 1.65 5.89 16.85
CA ILE A 170 0.85 4.87 16.17
C ILE A 170 -0.53 4.78 16.85
N ALA A 171 -1.60 4.97 16.08
CA ALA A 171 -2.98 4.88 16.53
C ALA A 171 -3.71 3.67 15.89
N PRO A 172 -4.86 3.21 16.48
CA PRO A 172 -5.69 2.20 15.85
C PRO A 172 -6.23 2.67 14.49
N GLY A 173 -6.08 1.83 13.46
CA GLY A 173 -6.62 2.04 12.13
C GLY A 173 -8.04 1.47 11.97
N ASN A 174 -8.58 1.58 10.75
CA ASN A 174 -9.91 1.03 10.44
C ASN A 174 -9.99 -0.49 10.73
N GLY A 175 -8.94 -1.24 10.46
CA GLY A 175 -8.88 -2.68 10.71
C GLY A 175 -9.09 -3.04 12.18
N ALA A 176 -8.59 -2.24 13.12
CA ALA A 176 -8.85 -2.43 14.56
C ALA A 176 -10.34 -2.26 14.88
N LEU A 177 -11.01 -1.27 14.27
CA LEU A 177 -12.44 -1.02 14.43
C LEU A 177 -13.28 -2.11 13.75
N VAL A 178 -12.89 -2.54 12.54
CA VAL A 178 -13.48 -3.69 11.82
C VAL A 178 -13.38 -4.95 12.66
N HIS A 179 -12.21 -5.22 13.24
CA HIS A 179 -12.01 -6.38 14.12
C HIS A 179 -12.92 -6.35 15.35
N ALA A 180 -13.10 -5.18 15.97
CA ALA A 180 -14.01 -5.01 17.10
C ALA A 180 -15.46 -5.34 16.74
N VAL A 181 -15.94 -4.92 15.56
CA VAL A 181 -17.27 -5.27 15.04
C VAL A 181 -17.33 -6.76 14.70
N GLY A 182 -16.28 -7.31 14.05
CA GLY A 182 -16.16 -8.73 13.69
C GLY A 182 -16.32 -9.67 14.89
N LEU A 183 -15.69 -9.32 16.02
CA LEU A 183 -15.86 -10.07 17.29
C LEU A 183 -17.31 -10.11 17.78
N ALA A 184 -18.08 -9.03 17.57
CA ALA A 184 -19.47 -8.96 17.98
C ALA A 184 -20.42 -9.72 17.04
N VAL A 185 -20.10 -9.79 15.74
CA VAL A 185 -21.00 -10.35 14.71
C VAL A 185 -20.61 -11.73 14.23
N GLY A 186 -19.36 -12.19 14.52
CA GLY A 186 -18.86 -13.53 14.18
C GLY A 186 -18.62 -13.72 12.68
N ARG A 187 -18.36 -12.65 11.91
CA ARG A 187 -18.04 -12.69 10.46
C ARG A 187 -17.16 -11.54 10.04
N GLU A 188 -16.57 -11.66 8.84
CA GLU A 188 -15.71 -10.66 8.21
C GLU A 188 -16.47 -9.87 7.13
N PRO A 189 -16.05 -8.61 6.84
CA PRO A 189 -16.60 -7.82 5.74
C PRO A 189 -16.03 -8.22 4.38
N VAL A 190 -16.67 -7.75 3.31
CA VAL A 190 -16.03 -7.59 2.00
C VAL A 190 -15.13 -6.37 2.06
N VAL A 191 -13.86 -6.51 1.67
CA VAL A 191 -12.85 -5.45 1.77
C VAL A 191 -12.34 -5.05 0.39
N ALA A 192 -12.09 -3.75 0.15
CA ALA A 192 -11.63 -3.26 -1.14
C ALA A 192 -10.21 -2.67 -1.14
N GLY A 193 -9.71 -2.17 0.00
CA GLY A 193 -8.37 -1.60 0.11
C GLY A 193 -7.25 -2.64 -0.03
N LYS A 194 -6.03 -2.19 -0.26
CA LYS A 194 -4.83 -3.06 -0.30
C LYS A 194 -4.77 -3.97 0.95
N PRO A 195 -4.39 -5.24 0.82
CA PRO A 195 -3.87 -5.94 -0.36
C PRO A 195 -4.93 -6.52 -1.31
N PHE A 196 -6.22 -6.23 -1.11
CA PHE A 196 -7.31 -6.81 -1.89
C PHE A 196 -7.38 -6.19 -3.29
N ALA A 197 -7.82 -6.98 -4.26
CA ALA A 197 -7.85 -6.64 -5.68
C ALA A 197 -8.64 -5.36 -6.04
N PRO A 198 -9.81 -5.03 -5.44
CA PRO A 198 -10.66 -3.96 -5.94
C PRO A 198 -9.99 -2.58 -6.07
N LEU A 199 -9.05 -2.22 -5.18
CA LEU A 199 -8.33 -0.94 -5.29
C LEU A 199 -7.40 -0.91 -6.51
N PHE A 200 -6.71 -2.02 -6.79
CA PHE A 200 -5.86 -2.16 -7.97
C PHE A 200 -6.71 -2.19 -9.25
N GLU A 201 -7.81 -2.94 -9.25
CA GLU A 201 -8.76 -3.03 -10.38
C GLU A 201 -9.36 -1.66 -10.72
N GLU A 202 -9.82 -0.90 -9.73
CA GLU A 202 -10.32 0.48 -9.91
C GLU A 202 -9.24 1.38 -10.52
N THR A 203 -7.99 1.25 -10.05
CA THR A 203 -6.86 2.01 -10.59
C THR A 203 -6.56 1.65 -12.03
N ILE A 204 -6.42 0.36 -12.33
CA ILE A 204 -6.15 -0.14 -13.67
C ILE A 204 -7.27 0.26 -14.64
N ALA A 205 -8.53 0.12 -14.24
CA ALA A 205 -9.66 0.53 -15.08
C ALA A 205 -9.64 2.03 -15.40
N ARG A 206 -9.18 2.87 -14.46
CA ARG A 206 -9.14 4.33 -14.61
C ARG A 206 -7.99 4.81 -15.48
N ILE A 207 -6.80 4.25 -15.34
CA ILE A 207 -5.61 4.71 -16.06
C ILE A 207 -5.28 3.87 -17.29
N ALA A 208 -5.84 2.65 -17.41
CA ALA A 208 -5.66 1.70 -18.52
C ALA A 208 -4.19 1.51 -18.94
N PRO A 209 -3.28 1.17 -18.02
CA PRO A 209 -1.86 1.04 -18.33
C PRO A 209 -1.58 -0.26 -19.08
N GLY A 210 -0.53 -0.26 -19.91
CA GLY A 210 -0.02 -1.47 -20.57
C GLY A 210 1.03 -2.21 -19.73
N SER A 211 1.82 -1.46 -18.94
CA SER A 211 2.93 -1.97 -18.12
C SER A 211 3.06 -1.19 -16.81
N PRO A 212 2.15 -1.37 -15.84
CA PRO A 212 2.19 -0.67 -14.56
C PRO A 212 3.31 -1.19 -13.64
N LEU A 213 3.79 -0.32 -12.73
CA LEU A 213 4.67 -0.65 -11.61
C LEU A 213 4.02 -0.17 -10.32
N MET A 214 3.86 -1.04 -9.32
CA MET A 214 3.45 -0.62 -7.97
C MET A 214 4.67 -0.22 -7.15
N VAL A 215 4.60 0.91 -6.44
CA VAL A 215 5.61 1.35 -5.48
C VAL A 215 4.99 1.49 -4.11
N GLY A 216 5.57 0.81 -3.12
CA GLY A 216 5.07 0.81 -1.74
C GLY A 216 6.16 0.58 -0.71
N ASP A 217 5.83 0.82 0.54
CA ASP A 217 6.70 0.65 1.72
C ASP A 217 6.20 -0.45 2.66
N ARG A 218 5.08 -1.11 2.30
CA ARG A 218 4.48 -2.16 3.12
C ARG A 218 4.41 -3.48 2.36
N LEU A 219 4.97 -4.52 2.98
CA LEU A 219 5.00 -5.88 2.42
C LEU A 219 3.60 -6.52 2.42
N ASP A 220 2.86 -6.33 3.51
CA ASP A 220 1.55 -6.94 3.76
C ASP A 220 0.42 -6.34 2.89
N THR A 221 0.52 -5.09 2.48
CA THR A 221 -0.51 -4.39 1.71
C THR A 221 -0.09 -4.10 0.28
N ASP A 222 1.00 -3.36 0.08
CA ASP A 222 1.42 -2.89 -1.24
C ASP A 222 1.99 -4.01 -2.10
N ILE A 223 2.97 -4.71 -1.53
CA ILE A 223 3.70 -5.76 -2.26
C ILE A 223 2.83 -7.00 -2.44
N SER A 224 2.19 -7.45 -1.35
CA SER A 224 1.25 -8.58 -1.42
C SER A 224 0.09 -8.30 -2.37
N GLY A 225 -0.46 -7.08 -2.34
CA GLY A 225 -1.54 -6.68 -3.23
C GLY A 225 -1.11 -6.57 -4.70
N ALA A 226 0.04 -5.96 -4.99
CA ALA A 226 0.61 -5.90 -6.33
C ALA A 226 0.83 -7.30 -6.90
N ARG A 227 1.37 -8.21 -6.09
CA ARG A 227 1.58 -9.61 -6.46
C ARG A 227 0.28 -10.33 -6.79
N GLN A 228 -0.77 -10.16 -5.98
CA GLN A 228 -2.09 -10.72 -6.24
C GLN A 228 -2.71 -10.16 -7.55
N ALA A 229 -2.46 -8.87 -7.83
CA ALA A 229 -2.88 -8.22 -9.06
C ALA A 229 -1.95 -8.52 -10.26
N SER A 230 -0.88 -9.31 -10.08
CA SER A 230 0.15 -9.59 -11.10
C SER A 230 0.81 -8.31 -11.66
N ILE A 231 1.03 -7.32 -10.81
CA ILE A 231 1.70 -6.06 -11.12
C ILE A 231 3.12 -6.13 -10.52
N PRO A 232 4.19 -5.88 -11.31
CA PRO A 232 5.54 -5.74 -10.77
C PRO A 232 5.60 -4.68 -9.67
N SER A 233 6.46 -4.93 -8.65
CA SER A 233 6.53 -4.07 -7.47
C SER A 233 7.93 -3.59 -7.15
N LEU A 234 8.06 -2.31 -6.80
CA LEU A 234 9.24 -1.70 -6.18
C LEU A 234 8.95 -1.42 -4.71
N PHE A 235 9.69 -2.05 -3.83
CA PHE A 235 9.65 -1.73 -2.41
C PHE A 235 10.66 -0.62 -2.08
N VAL A 236 10.24 0.38 -1.27
CA VAL A 236 11.10 1.47 -0.79
C VAL A 236 11.20 1.48 0.72
N LEU A 237 12.42 1.77 1.24
CA LEU A 237 12.74 1.74 2.68
C LEU A 237 12.36 3.03 3.42
N THR A 238 11.44 3.81 2.87
CA THR A 238 11.07 5.12 3.41
C THR A 238 9.85 5.08 4.33
N GLY A 239 9.32 3.92 4.67
CA GLY A 239 8.05 3.85 5.40
C GLY A 239 8.05 2.87 6.56
N VAL A 240 7.06 1.95 6.56
CA VAL A 240 6.73 1.08 7.70
C VAL A 240 7.70 -0.09 7.84
N ASN A 241 7.91 -0.86 6.76
CA ASN A 241 8.77 -2.03 6.84
C ASN A 241 10.24 -1.69 6.65
N SER A 242 11.07 -2.32 7.47
CA SER A 242 12.52 -2.18 7.47
C SER A 242 13.19 -3.13 6.46
N LEU A 243 14.49 -2.92 6.21
CA LEU A 243 15.30 -3.88 5.44
C LEU A 243 15.30 -5.28 6.08
N ALA A 244 15.25 -5.37 7.41
CA ALA A 244 15.15 -6.64 8.13
C ALA A 244 13.83 -7.36 7.82
N ASP A 245 12.73 -6.65 7.66
CA ASP A 245 11.45 -7.25 7.25
C ASP A 245 11.53 -7.77 5.82
N VAL A 246 12.13 -7.00 4.90
CA VAL A 246 12.27 -7.41 3.49
C VAL A 246 13.10 -8.67 3.33
N ILE A 247 14.27 -8.78 3.98
CA ILE A 247 15.11 -9.97 3.90
C ILE A 247 14.46 -11.21 4.53
N ASN A 248 13.49 -11.00 5.42
CA ASN A 248 12.72 -12.06 6.08
C ASN A 248 11.31 -12.22 5.49
N ALA A 249 11.00 -11.56 4.38
CA ALA A 249 9.70 -11.66 3.74
C ALA A 249 9.38 -13.07 3.24
N THR A 250 8.11 -13.46 3.33
CA THR A 250 7.60 -14.70 2.73
C THR A 250 7.48 -14.54 1.21
N ASP A 251 7.38 -15.66 0.48
CA ASP A 251 7.25 -15.61 -0.99
C ASP A 251 6.10 -14.73 -1.49
N GLY A 252 5.00 -14.65 -0.74
CA GLY A 252 3.83 -13.82 -1.08
C GLY A 252 4.06 -12.32 -0.90
N GLU A 253 5.12 -11.93 -0.20
CA GLU A 253 5.44 -10.55 0.20
C GLU A 253 6.80 -10.08 -0.34
N ARG A 254 7.48 -10.88 -1.17
CA ARG A 254 8.75 -10.49 -1.78
C ARG A 254 8.49 -9.56 -2.97
N PRO A 255 9.05 -8.34 -2.99
CA PRO A 255 8.95 -7.43 -4.12
C PRO A 255 9.81 -7.89 -5.31
N ASP A 256 9.47 -7.42 -6.52
CA ASP A 256 10.29 -7.65 -7.72
C ASP A 256 11.55 -6.78 -7.71
N TYR A 257 11.43 -5.56 -7.19
CA TYR A 257 12.52 -4.59 -7.07
C TYR A 257 12.57 -4.01 -5.67
N VAL A 258 13.77 -3.60 -5.24
CA VAL A 258 13.99 -2.91 -3.97
C VAL A 258 14.85 -1.67 -4.17
N GLY A 259 14.52 -0.59 -3.45
CA GLY A 259 15.27 0.65 -3.45
C GLY A 259 15.28 1.30 -2.07
N ARG A 260 16.18 2.26 -1.87
CA ARG A 260 16.22 3.04 -0.65
C ARG A 260 15.01 3.99 -0.56
N ASP A 261 14.73 4.67 -1.66
CA ASP A 261 13.67 5.65 -1.81
C ASP A 261 13.23 5.71 -3.29
N LEU A 262 12.40 6.68 -3.65
CA LEU A 262 11.89 6.85 -5.01
C LEU A 262 12.95 7.16 -6.08
N SER A 263 14.18 7.51 -5.71
CA SER A 263 15.27 7.67 -6.68
C SER A 263 15.57 6.37 -7.42
N ALA A 264 15.28 5.22 -6.80
CA ALA A 264 15.42 3.90 -7.40
C ALA A 264 14.59 3.69 -8.69
N LEU A 265 13.56 4.51 -8.93
CA LEU A 265 12.85 4.54 -10.22
C LEU A 265 13.77 4.91 -11.39
N HIS A 266 14.77 5.74 -11.12
CA HIS A 266 15.70 6.30 -12.12
C HIS A 266 17.03 5.53 -12.20
N ASP A 267 17.21 4.50 -11.37
CA ASP A 267 18.39 3.65 -11.36
C ASP A 267 18.17 2.40 -12.24
N PRO A 268 19.23 1.84 -12.85
CA PRO A 268 19.27 0.44 -13.23
C PRO A 268 19.17 -0.47 -12.01
N HIS A 269 18.61 -1.64 -12.20
CA HIS A 269 18.53 -2.68 -11.17
C HIS A 269 19.33 -3.91 -11.62
N PRO A 270 20.67 -3.94 -11.45
CA PRO A 270 21.51 -5.04 -11.93
C PRO A 270 21.14 -6.37 -11.28
N SER A 271 21.41 -7.47 -11.98
CA SER A 271 21.26 -8.82 -11.43
C SER A 271 22.19 -9.03 -10.24
N VAL A 272 21.72 -9.85 -9.31
CA VAL A 272 22.53 -10.26 -8.14
C VAL A 272 23.06 -11.67 -8.38
N ALA A 273 24.34 -11.88 -8.11
CA ALA A 273 24.94 -13.21 -8.06
C ALA A 273 25.15 -13.59 -6.59
N VAL A 274 24.57 -14.74 -6.19
CA VAL A 274 24.74 -15.30 -4.83
C VAL A 274 25.60 -16.55 -4.92
N GLU A 275 26.70 -16.59 -4.16
CA GLU A 275 27.65 -17.71 -4.10
C GLU A 275 27.91 -18.08 -2.63
N GLY A 276 27.22 -19.11 -2.15
CA GLY A 276 27.31 -19.53 -0.75
C GLY A 276 26.93 -18.40 0.21
N PRO A 277 27.82 -18.00 1.16
CA PRO A 277 27.51 -16.94 2.14
C PRO A 277 27.73 -15.51 1.61
N ALA A 278 27.95 -15.32 0.31
CA ALA A 278 28.25 -14.02 -0.28
C ALA A 278 27.33 -13.70 -1.47
N ALA A 279 27.08 -12.40 -1.71
CA ALA A 279 26.36 -11.90 -2.86
C ALA A 279 27.07 -10.69 -3.46
N THR A 280 26.95 -10.53 -4.79
CA THR A 280 27.45 -9.37 -5.54
C THR A 280 26.35 -8.79 -6.42
N CYS A 281 26.30 -7.47 -6.51
CA CYS A 281 25.40 -6.73 -7.38
C CYS A 281 26.11 -5.47 -7.89
N GLY A 282 26.40 -5.41 -9.19
CA GLY A 282 27.19 -4.31 -9.73
C GLY A 282 28.55 -4.19 -9.01
N SER A 283 28.80 -3.05 -8.39
CA SER A 283 30.00 -2.78 -7.58
C SER A 283 29.87 -3.15 -6.10
N ALA A 284 28.66 -3.48 -5.64
CA ALA A 284 28.40 -3.83 -4.24
C ALA A 284 28.66 -5.32 -3.96
N SER A 285 29.09 -5.62 -2.74
CA SER A 285 29.17 -6.99 -2.22
C SER A 285 28.75 -7.06 -0.76
N ALA A 286 28.10 -8.17 -0.39
CA ALA A 286 27.67 -8.48 0.96
C ALA A 286 28.03 -9.93 1.31
N GLU A 287 28.23 -10.21 2.60
CA GLU A 287 28.45 -11.57 3.09
C GLU A 287 27.78 -11.82 4.44
N ILE A 288 27.49 -13.07 4.76
CA ILE A 288 27.00 -13.49 6.06
C ILE A 288 28.19 -13.88 6.93
N ARG A 289 28.31 -13.21 8.08
CA ARG A 289 29.26 -13.58 9.15
C ARG A 289 28.51 -13.64 10.48
N ASP A 290 28.64 -14.75 11.18
CA ASP A 290 28.01 -14.98 12.47
C ASP A 290 26.49 -14.74 12.47
N GLY A 291 25.80 -15.12 11.38
CA GLY A 291 24.35 -14.95 11.22
C GLY A 291 23.88 -13.52 10.91
N VAL A 292 24.82 -12.60 10.59
CA VAL A 292 24.55 -11.21 10.25
C VAL A 292 25.05 -10.90 8.84
N ILE A 293 24.19 -10.33 8.00
CA ILE A 293 24.58 -9.82 6.68
C ILE A 293 25.32 -8.50 6.87
N ARG A 294 26.51 -8.42 6.27
CA ARG A 294 27.39 -7.24 6.27
C ARG A 294 27.76 -6.85 4.85
N VAL A 295 27.75 -5.57 4.55
CA VAL A 295 28.30 -5.04 3.30
C VAL A 295 29.83 -5.06 3.39
N THR A 296 30.47 -5.76 2.45
CA THR A 296 31.94 -5.85 2.37
C THR A 296 32.50 -4.83 1.40
N THR A 297 31.76 -4.50 0.35
CA THR A 297 32.06 -3.41 -0.57
C THR A 297 30.78 -2.64 -0.83
N ALA A 298 30.77 -1.33 -0.58
CA ALA A 298 29.65 -0.47 -0.91
C ALA A 298 29.66 -0.12 -2.39
N GLY A 299 28.52 -0.28 -3.03
CA GLY A 299 28.23 0.22 -4.38
C GLY A 299 27.24 1.38 -4.31
N GLY A 300 26.49 1.59 -5.40
CA GLY A 300 25.32 2.46 -5.37
C GLY A 300 24.28 1.98 -4.35
N PRO A 301 23.37 2.87 -3.86
CA PRO A 301 22.35 2.48 -2.88
C PRO A 301 21.50 1.29 -3.34
N THR A 302 21.03 1.32 -4.59
CA THR A 302 20.23 0.25 -5.20
C THR A 302 21.02 -1.06 -5.27
N GLU A 303 22.29 -1.05 -5.73
CA GLU A 303 23.15 -2.24 -5.81
C GLU A 303 23.37 -2.87 -4.44
N THR A 304 23.66 -2.03 -3.43
CA THR A 304 23.94 -2.47 -2.06
C THR A 304 22.73 -3.16 -1.43
N ILE A 305 21.55 -2.54 -1.52
CA ILE A 305 20.31 -3.10 -0.95
C ILE A 305 19.94 -4.40 -1.66
N ARG A 306 20.07 -4.48 -2.98
CA ARG A 306 19.78 -5.68 -3.76
C ARG A 306 20.67 -6.86 -3.37
N ALA A 307 21.99 -6.64 -3.21
CA ALA A 307 22.92 -7.68 -2.76
C ALA A 307 22.54 -8.23 -1.38
N VAL A 308 22.16 -7.35 -0.45
CA VAL A 308 21.72 -7.72 0.91
C VAL A 308 20.42 -8.52 0.89
N VAL A 309 19.41 -8.07 0.14
CA VAL A 309 18.10 -8.71 0.07
C VAL A 309 18.17 -10.10 -0.53
N GLU A 310 18.82 -10.26 -1.69
CA GLU A 310 18.98 -11.56 -2.34
C GLU A 310 19.76 -12.56 -1.48
N LEU A 311 20.82 -12.11 -0.82
CA LEU A 311 21.59 -12.95 0.10
C LEU A 311 20.72 -13.43 1.27
N GLY A 312 19.88 -12.54 1.82
CA GLY A 312 18.95 -12.89 2.88
C GLY A 312 17.91 -13.92 2.43
N TRP A 313 17.31 -13.72 1.26
CA TRP A 313 16.33 -14.66 0.71
C TRP A 313 16.93 -16.02 0.38
N ALA A 314 18.09 -16.05 -0.29
CA ALA A 314 18.79 -17.29 -0.61
C ALA A 314 19.11 -18.11 0.65
N THR A 315 19.62 -17.44 1.69
CA THR A 315 19.93 -18.09 2.96
C THR A 315 18.69 -18.64 3.65
N ARG A 316 17.61 -17.87 3.68
CA ARG A 316 16.35 -18.30 4.27
C ARG A 316 15.74 -19.48 3.51
N ASP A 317 15.76 -19.44 2.19
CA ASP A 317 15.17 -20.49 1.34
C ASP A 317 15.96 -21.81 1.47
N GLU A 318 17.29 -21.74 1.66
CA GLU A 318 18.14 -22.90 1.84
C GLU A 318 18.08 -23.48 3.25
N SER A 319 18.12 -22.64 4.29
CA SER A 319 18.30 -23.04 5.69
C SER A 319 17.03 -22.98 6.55
N GLY A 320 16.01 -22.22 6.11
CA GLY A 320 14.83 -21.88 6.92
C GLY A 320 15.11 -20.87 8.06
N ILE A 321 16.35 -20.35 8.16
CA ILE A 321 16.77 -19.48 9.25
C ILE A 321 16.62 -18.02 8.82
N THR A 322 16.05 -17.19 9.71
CA THR A 322 16.05 -15.72 9.56
C THR A 322 17.47 -15.19 9.86
N VAL A 323 17.91 -14.23 9.04
CA VAL A 323 19.19 -13.57 9.22
C VAL A 323 19.01 -12.14 9.70
N ALA A 324 19.96 -11.66 10.48
CA ALA A 324 20.03 -10.25 10.85
C ALA A 324 20.77 -9.46 9.77
N VAL A 325 20.54 -8.16 9.74
CA VAL A 325 21.27 -7.23 8.88
C VAL A 325 21.95 -6.17 9.76
N ASP A 326 23.16 -5.74 9.37
CA ASP A 326 23.85 -4.66 10.06
C ASP A 326 23.00 -3.39 10.03
N ALA A 327 22.76 -2.79 11.19
CA ALA A 327 21.86 -1.64 11.36
C ALA A 327 22.30 -0.38 10.58
N THR A 328 23.53 -0.34 10.09
CA THR A 328 24.06 0.78 9.27
C THR A 328 23.65 0.68 7.79
N ILE A 329 23.07 -0.46 7.38
CA ILE A 329 22.65 -0.69 6.00
C ILE A 329 21.19 -0.23 5.86
N GLY A 330 20.94 0.74 4.99
CA GLY A 330 19.60 1.28 4.73
C GLY A 330 19.23 2.52 5.58
N ALA A 331 20.15 3.02 6.42
CA ALA A 331 20.00 4.26 7.16
C ALA A 331 20.26 5.51 6.29
#